data_bb884423621bb55bb539c73f82361bab
#
_entry.id   bb884423621bb55bb539c73f82361bab
#
_cell.length_a   1.000
_cell.length_b   1.000
_cell.length_c   1.000
_cell.angle_alpha   90.00
_cell.angle_beta   90.00
_cell.angle_gamma   90.00
#
_symmetry.space_group_name_H-M   'P 1'
#
loop_
_entity.id
_entity.type
_entity.pdbx_description
1 polymer ?
#
loop_
_entity_poly.entity_id
_entity_poly.type
_entity_poly.pdbx_seq_one_letter_code
_entity_poly.pdbx_strand_id
1 'polypeptide(L)' 'MSLEQVSLDIMNVNFTINTPAEEKDTLLQAVDMLNKKIETIRQNGRIVGTDKIAIMAALNVVHDLLKMSMK' A
#
# COMPACT_ATOMS: atom_id res chain seq x y z
N MET A 1 23.93 9.85 3.22
CA MET A 1 22.55 9.44 2.97
C MET A 1 21.64 10.04 4.01
N SER A 2 20.68 10.79 3.57
CA SER A 2 19.74 11.40 4.50
C SER A 2 18.43 10.63 4.50
N LEU A 3 17.86 10.50 5.69
CA LEU A 3 16.52 9.94 5.84
C LEU A 3 15.52 11.08 5.91
N GLU A 4 14.40 10.90 5.26
CA GLU A 4 13.30 11.83 5.33
C GLU A 4 12.13 11.19 6.03
N GLN A 5 11.42 12.01 6.79
CA GLN A 5 10.21 11.58 7.46
C GLN A 5 9.03 11.83 6.53
N VAL A 6 8.23 10.79 6.30
CA VAL A 6 7.11 10.88 5.38
C VAL A 6 5.84 10.47 6.12
N SER A 7 4.82 11.30 5.97
CA SER A 7 3.51 11.02 6.55
C SER A 7 2.62 10.39 5.50
N LEU A 8 2.03 9.25 5.82
CA LEU A 8 1.21 8.46 4.89
C LEU A 8 -0.15 8.21 5.51
N ASP A 9 -1.18 8.26 4.68
CA ASP A 9 -2.54 7.91 5.09
C ASP A 9 -2.98 6.65 4.33
N ILE A 10 -3.27 5.60 5.08
CA ILE A 10 -3.79 4.35 4.53
C ILE A 10 -5.00 3.95 5.37
N MET A 11 -6.15 3.85 4.72
CA MET A 11 -7.41 3.47 5.38
C MET A 11 -7.73 4.37 6.58
N ASN A 12 -7.50 5.67 6.41
CA ASN A 12 -7.72 6.69 7.44
C ASN A 12 -6.83 6.55 8.67
N VAL A 13 -5.76 5.76 8.55
CA VAL A 13 -4.74 5.67 9.59
C VAL A 13 -3.50 6.39 9.09
N ASN A 14 -3.00 7.31 9.90
CA ASN A 14 -1.80 8.06 9.56
C ASN A 14 -0.57 7.33 10.08
N PHE A 15 0.39 7.12 9.18
CA PHE A 15 1.69 6.54 9.52
C PHE A 15 2.78 7.55 9.24
N THR A 16 3.78 7.59 10.12
CA THR A 16 4.98 8.38 9.87
C THR A 16 6.14 7.41 9.80
N ILE A 17 6.81 7.39 8.66
CA ILE A 17 7.94 6.48 8.46
C ILE A 17 9.15 7.26 7.96
N ASN A 18 10.32 6.70 8.19
CA ASN A 18 11.56 7.26 7.68
C ASN A 18 12.00 6.49 6.46
N THR A 19 12.39 7.19 5.42
CA THR A 19 12.82 6.57 4.17
C THR A 19 14.02 7.34 3.62
N PRO A 20 14.94 6.66 2.93
CA PRO A 20 15.99 7.37 2.20
C PRO A 20 15.35 8.35 1.21
N ALA A 21 15.95 9.52 1.08
CA ALA A 21 15.40 10.58 0.24
C ALA A 21 15.16 10.12 -1.19
N GLU A 22 16.07 9.29 -1.72
CA GLU A 22 15.98 8.81 -3.09
C GLU A 22 14.85 7.79 -3.30
N GLU A 23 14.27 7.23 -2.22
CA GLU A 23 13.18 6.26 -2.32
C GLU A 23 11.82 6.88 -2.03
N LYS A 24 11.78 8.16 -1.70
CA LYS A 24 10.55 8.82 -1.29
C LYS A 24 9.48 8.75 -2.38
N ASP A 25 9.85 9.06 -3.62
CA ASP A 25 8.87 9.07 -4.71
C ASP A 25 8.31 7.68 -4.98
N THR A 26 9.16 6.66 -4.93
CA THR A 26 8.73 5.27 -5.11
C THR A 26 7.79 4.86 -3.98
N LEU A 27 8.10 5.28 -2.76
CA LEU A 27 7.23 4.99 -1.62
C LEU A 27 5.85 5.62 -1.80
N LEU A 28 5.80 6.88 -2.24
CA LEU A 28 4.53 7.56 -2.44
C LEU A 28 3.71 6.91 -3.54
N GLN A 29 4.38 6.44 -4.60
CA GLN A 29 3.70 5.69 -5.65
C GLN A 29 3.14 4.37 -5.12
N ALA A 30 3.89 3.70 -4.25
CA ALA A 30 3.43 2.45 -3.65
C ALA A 30 2.19 2.68 -2.79
N VAL A 31 2.17 3.77 -2.02
CA VAL A 31 1.01 4.12 -1.21
C VAL A 31 -0.21 4.38 -2.09
N ASP A 32 -0.02 5.09 -3.19
CA ASP A 32 -1.12 5.36 -4.12
C ASP A 32 -1.68 4.07 -4.71
N MET A 33 -0.80 3.16 -5.13
CA MET A 33 -1.23 1.87 -5.66
C MET A 33 -1.98 1.05 -4.61
N LEU A 34 -1.48 1.04 -3.40
CA LEU A 34 -2.13 0.32 -2.30
C LEU A 34 -3.52 0.88 -2.03
N ASN A 35 -3.64 2.21 -1.98
CA ASN A 35 -4.93 2.84 -1.73
C ASN A 35 -5.93 2.52 -2.84
N LYS A 36 -5.48 2.44 -4.08
CA LYS A 36 -6.35 2.05 -5.19
C LYS A 36 -6.81 0.61 -5.07
N LYS A 37 -5.92 -0.29 -4.65
CA LYS A 37 -6.29 -1.69 -4.41
C LYS A 37 -7.33 -1.81 -3.30
N ILE A 38 -7.13 -1.05 -2.23
CA ILE A 38 -8.06 -1.03 -1.11
C ILE A 38 -9.45 -0.57 -1.57
N GLU A 39 -9.47 0.49 -2.38
CA GLU A 39 -10.75 1.03 -2.87
C GLU A 39 -11.46 0.02 -3.76
N THR A 40 -10.73 -0.69 -4.61
CA THR A 40 -11.30 -1.72 -5.46
C THR A 40 -11.94 -2.84 -4.64
N ILE A 41 -11.25 -3.29 -3.59
CA ILE A 41 -11.77 -4.33 -2.71
C ILE A 41 -13.02 -3.86 -1.99
N ARG A 42 -12.99 -2.61 -1.52
CA ARG A 42 -14.14 -2.02 -0.82
C ARG A 42 -15.36 -1.95 -1.72
N GLN A 43 -15.16 -1.58 -2.98
CA GLN A 43 -16.26 -1.45 -3.94
C GLN A 43 -16.92 -2.77 -4.29
N ASN A 44 -16.21 -3.88 -4.16
CA ASN A 44 -16.78 -5.20 -4.40
C ASN A 44 -17.84 -5.57 -3.37
N GLY A 45 -17.81 -4.95 -2.20
CA GLY A 45 -18.87 -5.12 -1.21
C GLY A 45 -18.95 -6.46 -0.52
N ARG A 46 -18.03 -7.37 -0.83
CA ARG A 46 -18.04 -8.72 -0.26
C ARG A 46 -17.27 -8.83 1.05
N ILE A 47 -16.34 -7.92 1.25
CA ILE A 47 -15.48 -7.97 2.41
C ILE A 47 -15.82 -6.80 3.29
N VAL A 48 -16.20 -7.07 4.51
CA VAL A 48 -16.51 -6.05 5.51
C VAL A 48 -15.48 -6.15 6.62
N GLY A 49 -15.07 -5.00 7.11
CA GLY A 49 -14.05 -4.95 8.15
C GLY A 49 -12.75 -4.42 7.60
N THR A 50 -12.24 -3.39 8.25
CA THR A 50 -11.04 -2.67 7.82
C THR A 50 -9.82 -3.58 7.76
N ASP A 51 -9.66 -4.44 8.78
CA ASP A 51 -8.53 -5.36 8.84
C ASP A 51 -8.54 -6.38 7.70
N LYS A 52 -9.72 -6.89 7.36
CA LYS A 52 -9.82 -7.86 6.26
C LYS A 52 -9.50 -7.20 4.92
N ILE A 53 -9.97 -5.99 4.72
CA ILE A 53 -9.66 -5.24 3.50
C ILE A 53 -8.15 -5.02 3.38
N ALA A 54 -7.49 -4.65 4.47
CA ALA A 54 -6.05 -4.44 4.48
C ALA A 54 -5.30 -5.72 4.14
N ILE A 55 -5.71 -6.85 4.71
CA ILE A 55 -5.08 -8.13 4.45
C ILE A 55 -5.24 -8.52 2.99
N MET A 56 -6.43 -8.35 2.43
CA MET A 56 -6.68 -8.68 1.04
C MET A 56 -5.88 -7.79 0.10
N ALA A 57 -5.77 -6.50 0.41
CA ALA A 57 -4.96 -5.59 -0.40
C ALA A 57 -3.50 -6.01 -0.39
N ALA A 58 -2.97 -6.35 0.78
CA ALA A 58 -1.58 -6.80 0.89
C ALA A 58 -1.36 -8.09 0.11
N LEU A 59 -2.28 -9.03 0.21
CA LEU A 59 -2.18 -10.29 -0.52
C LEU A 59 -2.19 -10.06 -2.03
N ASN A 60 -3.05 -9.18 -2.51
CA ASN A 60 -3.11 -8.84 -3.92
C ASN A 60 -1.78 -8.26 -4.41
N VAL A 61 -1.20 -7.35 -3.64
CA VAL A 61 0.06 -6.72 -4.03
C VAL A 61 1.18 -7.75 -4.10
N VAL A 62 1.28 -8.61 -3.10
CA VAL A 62 2.32 -9.64 -3.06
C VAL A 62 2.12 -10.64 -4.19
N HIS A 63 0.87 -11.03 -4.46
CA HIS A 63 0.56 -11.95 -5.54
C HIS A 63 0.98 -11.37 -6.89
N ASP A 64 0.66 -10.11 -7.13
CA ASP A 64 1.06 -9.44 -8.36
C ASP A 64 2.58 -9.39 -8.51
N LEU A 65 3.26 -9.11 -7.40
CA LEU A 65 4.72 -9.05 -7.40
C LEU A 65 5.33 -10.41 -7.76
N LEU A 66 4.80 -11.48 -7.21
CA LEU A 66 5.27 -12.83 -7.51
C LEU A 66 5.03 -13.19 -8.96
N LYS A 67 3.89 -12.82 -9.52
CA LYS A 67 3.60 -13.08 -10.93
C LYS A 67 4.59 -12.38 -11.84
N MET A 68 5.00 -11.17 -11.48
CA MET A 68 6.01 -10.45 -12.25
C MET A 68 7.38 -11.09 -12.15
N SER A 69 7.69 -11.70 -11.01
CA SER A 69 9.00 -12.33 -10.78
C SER A 69 9.13 -13.71 -11.40
N MET A 70 8.02 -14.35 -11.72
CA MET A 70 7.99 -15.75 -12.17
C MET A 70 7.91 -15.89 -13.68
N LYS A 71 8.37 -14.91 -14.39
CA LYS A 71 8.41 -15.02 -15.86
C LYS A 71 9.52 -15.96 -16.31
#